data_ffeb5d03704773884c1f0c533713f3ef
#
_entry.id   ffeb5d03704773884c1f0c533713f3ef
#
_cell.length_a   1.000
_cell.length_b   1.000
_cell.length_c   1.000
_cell.angle_alpha   90.00
_cell.angle_beta   90.00
_cell.angle_gamma   90.00
#
_symmetry.space_group_name_H-M   'P 1'
#
loop_
_entity.id
_entity.type
_entity.pdbx_description
1 polymer ?
#
loop_
_entity_poly.entity_id
_entity_poly.type
_entity_poly.pdbx_seq_one_letter_code
_entity_poly.pdbx_strand_id
1 'polypeptide(L)'
;SKEKKIRLFLGDSKTILPQLLRKINQRCLFWLDAHTVTKIDFNFDNSPLSQEITAISKYRKYKHIILIDDAHFFKEENSYKKIKMFIKKGFPNYKIKIKTDIIQVYPA
;
A
#
# COMPACT_ATOMS: atom_id res chain seq x y z
N SER A 1 -11.19 -17.89 -6.85
CA SER A 1 -10.81 -16.50 -6.87
C SER A 1 -9.87 -16.18 -8.01
N LYS A 2 -10.01 -15.04 -8.58
CA LYS A 2 -9.19 -14.60 -9.69
C LYS A 2 -8.10 -13.63 -9.26
N GLU A 3 -7.94 -13.47 -7.97
CA GLU A 3 -6.95 -12.56 -7.43
C GLU A 3 -5.61 -13.25 -7.30
N LYS A 4 -4.57 -12.56 -7.74
CA LYS A 4 -3.20 -12.98 -7.47
C LYS A 4 -2.73 -12.35 -6.18
N LYS A 5 -2.06 -13.13 -5.37
CA LYS A 5 -1.47 -12.63 -4.15
C LYS A 5 0.00 -12.31 -4.41
N ILE A 6 0.37 -11.05 -4.21
CA ILE A 6 1.75 -10.61 -4.42
C ILE A 6 2.31 -10.12 -3.09
N ARG A 7 3.42 -10.70 -2.69
CA ARG A 7 4.10 -10.31 -1.45
C ARG A 7 5.42 -9.64 -1.81
N LEU A 8 5.59 -8.41 -1.32
CA LEU A 8 6.79 -7.62 -1.59
C LEU A 8 7.64 -7.53 -0.34
N PHE A 9 8.95 -7.59 -0.51
CA PHE A 9 9.90 -7.50 0.59
C PHE A 9 10.71 -6.22 0.49
N LEU A 10 11.21 -5.78 1.65
CA LEU A 10 12.03 -4.57 1.74
C LEU A 10 13.23 -4.67 0.79
N GLY A 11 13.45 -3.62 0.02
CA GLY A 11 14.58 -3.54 -0.88
C GLY A 11 14.31 -3.99 -2.30
N ASP A 12 13.31 -4.85 -2.49
CA ASP A 12 13.00 -5.40 -3.82
C ASP A 12 11.95 -4.58 -4.55
N SER A 13 11.05 -3.94 -3.83
CA SER A 13 9.87 -3.33 -4.42
C SER A 13 10.18 -2.12 -5.30
N LYS A 14 11.30 -1.43 -5.06
CA LYS A 14 11.64 -0.23 -5.84
C LYS A 14 11.88 -0.55 -7.30
N THR A 15 12.49 -1.70 -7.59
CA THR A 15 12.82 -2.08 -8.96
C THR A 15 11.86 -3.09 -9.52
N ILE A 16 11.42 -4.02 -8.69
CA ILE A 16 10.59 -5.14 -9.14
C ILE A 16 9.14 -4.74 -9.32
N LEU A 17 8.61 -3.93 -8.42
CA LEU A 17 7.19 -3.58 -8.45
C LEU A 17 6.76 -2.86 -9.73
N PRO A 18 7.47 -1.80 -10.19
CA PRO A 18 7.06 -1.16 -11.44
C PRO A 18 7.06 -2.11 -12.63
N GLN A 19 8.05 -3.00 -12.70
CA GLN A 19 8.11 -3.97 -13.79
C GLN A 19 6.97 -4.97 -13.70
N LEU A 20 6.66 -5.42 -12.49
CA LEU A 20 5.57 -6.36 -12.25
C LEU A 20 4.22 -5.76 -12.63
N LEU A 21 3.99 -4.51 -12.22
CA LEU A 21 2.72 -3.85 -12.49
C LEU A 21 2.44 -3.70 -13.98
N ARG A 22 3.46 -3.48 -14.78
CA ARG A 22 3.29 -3.36 -16.23
C ARG A 22 2.84 -4.66 -16.87
N LYS A 23 3.11 -5.78 -16.23
CA LYS A 23 2.77 -7.10 -16.76
C LYS A 23 1.43 -7.62 -16.25
N ILE A 24 0.86 -6.97 -15.24
CA ILE A 24 -0.38 -7.41 -14.62
C ILE A 24 -1.57 -6.79 -15.35
N ASN A 25 -2.52 -7.63 -15.74
CA ASN A 25 -3.74 -7.20 -16.40
C ASN A 25 -5.00 -7.72 -15.70
N GLN A 26 -4.88 -8.06 -14.44
CA GLN A 26 -6.00 -8.57 -13.65
C GLN A 26 -5.86 -8.09 -12.21
N ARG A 27 -6.94 -8.24 -11.42
CA ARG A 27 -6.91 -7.85 -10.02
C ARG A 27 -5.88 -8.66 -9.25
N CYS A 28 -5.10 -7.97 -8.45
CA CYS A 28 -4.11 -8.60 -7.58
C CYS A 28 -4.28 -8.08 -6.17
N LEU A 29 -3.82 -8.88 -5.21
CA LEU A 29 -3.75 -8.50 -3.82
C LEU A 29 -2.29 -8.27 -3.47
N PHE A 30 -1.96 -7.04 -3.08
CA PHE A 30 -0.59 -6.67 -2.70
C PHE A 30 -0.47 -6.64 -1.19
N TRP A 31 0.50 -7.35 -0.66
CA TRP A 31 0.77 -7.38 0.77
C TRP A 31 2.04 -6.58 1.02
N LEU A 32 1.87 -5.40 1.62
CA LEU A 32 2.97 -4.47 1.87
C LEU A 32 3.31 -4.47 3.36
N ASP A 33 4.55 -4.08 3.66
CA ASP A 33 5.05 -4.09 5.03
C ASP A 33 5.28 -2.67 5.52
N ALA A 34 4.64 -2.30 6.62
CA ALA A 34 4.81 -0.98 7.21
C ALA A 34 6.21 -0.78 7.81
N HIS A 35 6.96 -1.85 8.02
CA HIS A 35 8.34 -1.75 8.51
C HIS A 35 9.25 -0.91 7.62
N THR A 36 8.83 -0.67 6.38
CA THR A 36 9.61 0.15 5.46
C THR A 36 9.63 1.62 5.87
N VAL A 37 8.78 2.00 6.82
CA VAL A 37 8.73 3.36 7.35
C VAL A 37 9.60 3.42 8.61
N THR A 38 10.62 4.28 8.61
CA THR A 38 11.52 4.38 9.75
C THR A 38 10.88 5.17 10.89
N LYS A 39 11.16 4.77 12.13
CA LYS A 39 10.59 5.43 13.29
C LYS A 39 11.24 6.75 13.65
N ILE A 40 12.52 6.88 13.33
CA ILE A 40 13.31 8.03 13.81
C ILE A 40 12.96 9.29 13.04
N ASP A 41 12.67 9.14 11.77
CA ASP A 41 12.42 10.26 10.89
C ASP A 41 11.19 9.91 10.05
N PHE A 42 10.02 10.04 10.67
CA PHE A 42 8.77 9.64 10.01
C PHE A 42 8.46 10.59 8.86
N ASN A 43 9.05 10.30 7.71
CA ASN A 43 8.72 11.00 6.49
C ASN A 43 8.04 10.02 5.54
N PHE A 44 6.75 9.85 5.74
CA PHE A 44 6.00 8.88 4.96
C PHE A 44 6.09 9.15 3.46
N ASP A 45 6.11 10.43 3.08
CA ASP A 45 6.06 10.81 1.66
C ASP A 45 7.26 10.29 0.86
N ASN A 46 8.37 10.03 1.53
CA ASN A 46 9.59 9.52 0.88
C ASN A 46 9.89 8.08 1.24
N SER A 47 8.99 7.41 1.93
CA SER A 47 9.22 6.04 2.34
C SER A 47 9.04 5.06 1.18
N PRO A 48 9.67 3.88 1.26
CA PRO A 48 9.39 2.84 0.27
C PRO A 48 7.90 2.50 0.20
N LEU A 49 7.20 2.50 1.34
CA LEU A 49 5.78 2.22 1.36
C LEU A 49 4.99 3.22 0.53
N SER A 50 5.30 4.52 0.65
CA SER A 50 4.61 5.53 -0.14
C SER A 50 4.86 5.34 -1.64
N GLN A 51 6.08 4.97 -1.99
CA GLN A 51 6.43 4.72 -3.39
C GLN A 51 5.67 3.51 -3.94
N GLU A 52 5.53 2.46 -3.13
CA GLU A 52 4.78 1.28 -3.51
C GLU A 52 3.30 1.61 -3.73
N ILE A 53 2.71 2.34 -2.80
CA ILE A 53 1.30 2.75 -2.91
C ILE A 53 1.09 3.60 -4.15
N THR A 54 1.98 4.55 -4.41
CA THR A 54 1.90 5.41 -5.58
C THR A 54 1.98 4.59 -6.86
N ALA A 55 2.90 3.65 -6.93
CA ALA A 55 3.05 2.81 -8.12
C ALA A 55 1.76 2.01 -8.39
N ILE A 56 1.20 1.40 -7.35
CA ILE A 56 -0.02 0.60 -7.51
C ILE A 56 -1.20 1.49 -7.92
N SER A 57 -1.25 2.72 -7.42
CA SER A 57 -2.35 3.63 -7.74
C SER A 57 -2.45 3.96 -9.23
N LYS A 58 -1.35 3.88 -9.95
CA LYS A 58 -1.34 4.12 -11.40
C LYS A 58 -2.06 3.02 -12.17
N TYR A 59 -2.29 1.88 -11.53
CA TYR A 59 -2.95 0.73 -12.15
C TYR A 59 -4.27 0.41 -11.43
N ARG A 60 -4.87 1.40 -10.78
CA ARG A 60 -6.10 1.17 -9.99
C ARG A 60 -7.30 0.77 -10.85
N LYS A 61 -7.19 0.92 -12.16
CA LYS A 61 -8.25 0.46 -13.05
C LYS A 61 -8.49 -1.06 -12.92
N TYR A 62 -7.47 -1.81 -12.51
CA TYR A 62 -7.62 -3.24 -12.28
C TYR A 62 -8.21 -3.56 -10.91
N LYS A 63 -8.48 -2.54 -10.11
CA LYS A 63 -9.12 -2.66 -8.80
C LYS A 63 -8.33 -3.53 -7.84
N HIS A 64 -7.02 -3.32 -7.81
CA HIS A 64 -6.13 -4.04 -6.89
C HIS A 64 -6.51 -3.79 -5.44
N ILE A 65 -6.22 -4.78 -4.61
CA ILE A 65 -6.42 -4.71 -3.16
C ILE A 65 -5.07 -4.61 -2.50
N ILE A 66 -4.94 -3.72 -1.52
CA ILE A 66 -3.69 -3.54 -0.81
C ILE A 66 -3.92 -3.86 0.67
N LEU A 67 -3.06 -4.70 1.22
CA LEU A 67 -3.01 -4.98 2.65
C LEU A 67 -1.66 -4.49 3.18
N ILE A 68 -1.72 -3.61 4.18
CA ILE A 68 -0.50 -3.08 4.80
C ILE A 68 -0.38 -3.69 6.17
N ASP A 69 0.62 -4.54 6.34
CA ASP A 69 0.84 -5.26 7.59
C ASP A 69 1.48 -4.35 8.64
N ASP A 70 1.37 -4.75 9.91
CA ASP A 70 1.95 -4.00 11.03
C ASP A 70 1.41 -2.58 11.13
N ALA A 71 0.10 -2.43 11.08
CA ALA A 71 -0.57 -1.13 11.14
C ALA A 71 -0.22 -0.36 12.43
N HIS A 72 0.24 -1.07 13.47
CA HIS A 72 0.60 -0.41 14.73
C HIS A 72 1.73 0.62 14.56
N PHE A 73 2.50 0.56 13.48
CA PHE A 73 3.47 1.62 13.19
C PHE A 73 2.81 2.95 12.92
N PHE A 74 1.51 2.96 12.63
CA PHE A 74 0.73 4.16 12.39
C PHE A 74 -0.30 4.41 13.48
N LYS A 75 -0.07 3.87 14.69
CA LYS A 75 -1.05 3.96 15.77
C LYS A 75 -1.26 5.38 16.29
N GLU A 76 -0.27 6.24 16.13
CA GLU A 76 -0.45 7.64 16.49
C GLU A 76 -1.45 8.27 15.53
N GLU A 77 -2.36 9.07 16.10
CA GLU A 77 -3.45 9.64 15.34
C GLU A 77 -2.98 10.40 14.11
N ASN A 78 -1.96 11.23 14.25
CA ASN A 78 -1.46 12.03 13.13
C ASN A 78 -0.83 11.16 12.04
N SER A 79 -0.14 10.10 12.44
CA SER A 79 0.47 9.18 11.49
C SER A 79 -0.58 8.48 10.66
N TYR A 80 -1.61 7.98 11.31
CA TYR A 80 -2.67 7.28 10.60
C TYR A 80 -3.43 8.19 9.67
N LYS A 81 -3.74 9.41 10.13
CA LYS A 81 -4.41 10.39 9.27
C LYS A 81 -3.59 10.70 8.03
N LYS A 82 -2.28 10.80 8.19
CA LYS A 82 -1.39 11.14 7.10
C LYS A 82 -1.36 10.05 6.03
N ILE A 83 -1.22 8.80 6.45
CA ILE A 83 -1.22 7.70 5.48
C ILE A 83 -2.59 7.55 4.83
N LYS A 84 -3.65 7.75 5.61
CA LYS A 84 -5.01 7.65 5.09
C LYS A 84 -5.27 8.69 4.00
N MET A 85 -4.85 9.93 4.24
CA MET A 85 -5.00 10.99 3.25
C MET A 85 -4.18 10.69 2.00
N PHE A 86 -2.98 10.18 2.19
CA PHE A 86 -2.12 9.82 1.07
C PHE A 86 -2.78 8.74 0.19
N ILE A 87 -3.33 7.72 0.83
CA ILE A 87 -4.00 6.64 0.11
C ILE A 87 -5.22 7.16 -0.64
N LYS A 88 -5.99 8.04 0.00
CA LYS A 88 -7.19 8.59 -0.63
C LYS A 88 -6.89 9.40 -1.89
N LYS A 89 -5.73 10.04 -1.95
CA LYS A 89 -5.33 10.77 -3.15
C LYS A 89 -5.12 9.83 -4.32
N GLY A 90 -4.49 8.69 -4.08
CA GLY A 90 -4.21 7.72 -5.14
C GLY A 90 -5.38 6.82 -5.46
N PHE A 91 -6.28 6.62 -4.49
CA PHE A 91 -7.41 5.70 -4.59
C PHE A 91 -8.70 6.38 -4.13
N PRO A 92 -9.19 7.38 -4.87
CA PRO A 92 -10.30 8.22 -4.39
C PRO A 92 -11.60 7.45 -4.14
N ASN A 93 -11.82 6.35 -4.80
CA ASN A 93 -13.05 5.57 -4.65
C ASN A 93 -12.86 4.30 -3.83
N TYR A 94 -11.73 4.22 -3.13
CA TYR A 94 -11.44 3.05 -2.30
C TYR A 94 -11.86 3.28 -0.86
N LYS A 95 -12.11 2.18 -0.17
CA LYS A 95 -12.34 2.19 1.27
C LYS A 95 -11.06 1.81 1.99
N ILE A 96 -10.86 2.41 3.17
CA ILE A 96 -9.70 2.14 4.01
C ILE A 96 -10.22 1.70 5.37
N LYS A 97 -9.73 0.56 5.85
CA LYS A 97 -10.19 -0.02 7.11
C LYS A 97 -9.01 -0.67 7.82
N ILE A 98 -8.98 -0.56 9.15
CA ILE A 98 -7.99 -1.26 9.96
C ILE A 98 -8.66 -2.43 10.65
N LYS A 99 -8.08 -3.61 10.51
CA LYS A 99 -8.56 -4.79 11.19
C LYS A 99 -7.38 -5.71 11.47
N THR A 100 -7.25 -6.14 12.73
CA THR A 100 -6.23 -7.10 13.15
C THR A 100 -4.82 -6.63 12.73
N ASP A 101 -4.50 -5.39 13.07
CA ASP A 101 -3.19 -4.78 12.76
C ASP A 101 -2.86 -4.72 11.29
N ILE A 102 -3.88 -4.71 10.44
CA ILE A 102 -3.71 -4.63 8.99
C ILE A 102 -4.57 -3.48 8.45
N ILE A 103 -3.95 -2.62 7.66
CA ILE A 103 -4.69 -1.59 6.93
C ILE A 103 -5.15 -2.21 5.62
N GLN A 104 -6.46 -2.24 5.42
CA GLN A 104 -7.07 -2.79 4.22
C GLN A 104 -7.49 -1.65 3.30
N VAL A 105 -7.03 -1.69 2.06
CA VAL A 105 -7.35 -0.70 1.03
C VAL A 105 -7.99 -1.46 -0.12
N TYR A 106 -9.27 -1.22 -0.35
CA TYR A 106 -10.01 -2.02 -1.33
C TYR A 106 -11.07 -1.18 -2.04
N PRO A 107 -11.46 -1.58 -3.25
CA PRO A 107 -12.48 -0.83 -3.99
C PRO A 107 -13.82 -0.80 -3.25
N ALA A 108 -14.47 0.34 -3.29
CA ALA A 108 -15.77 0.50 -2.66
C ALA A 108 -16.85 -0.30 -3.39
#